data_9f51f97633b54612d16b87825d3474f1
#
_entry.id   9f51f97633b54612d16b87825d3474f1
#
_cell.length_a   1.000
_cell.length_b   1.000
_cell.length_c   1.000
_cell.angle_alpha   90.00
_cell.angle_beta   90.00
_cell.angle_gamma   90.00
#
_symmetry.space_group_name_H-M   'P 1'
#
loop_
_entity.id
_entity.type
_entity.pdbx_description
1 polymer ?
#
loop_
_entity_poly.entity_id
_entity_poly.type
_entity_poly.pdbx_seq_one_letter_code
_entity_poly.pdbx_strand_id
1 'polypeptide(L)'
;MLVSVIIPTLERPQLLLRAIGSVLRQTHRELDIIVVVDRPDPETASAVQSVGDARVRLVLNPHPSTAAAARNAGADHASGEWLAFLDDDDEWLPNKLERQLAFASVRRPALVSCLSRIVTPTATYTWPQVIYDNSSPIDEYLFDRRALFRGTGMIQSSSFLLPRWLFDKVRFNVESAHDDWEFVLRLSKQAGARIETVPEILVILYVEEQRPTYTTRTWSWSRSLKWLESIRPILTRRAFSGICLGVVGSRAAQEGCYRAFPALLYRAFRYGSPRRWHVLHFLTYWLTPRAFRRQLRGLLRIQGPNPA
;
A
#
# COMPACT_ATOMS: atom_id res chain seq x y z
N MET A 1 -5.17 19.03 17.08
CA MET A 1 -4.05 18.06 16.84
C MET A 1 -3.56 18.24 15.42
N LEU A 2 -2.34 18.69 15.25
CA LEU A 2 -1.77 18.92 13.92
C LEU A 2 -1.45 17.57 13.22
N VAL A 3 -1.93 17.42 11.99
CA VAL A 3 -1.64 16.26 11.13
C VAL A 3 -0.74 16.71 9.99
N SER A 4 0.45 16.12 9.88
CA SER A 4 1.28 16.28 8.69
C SER A 4 0.91 15.25 7.64
N VAL A 5 0.52 15.71 6.46
CA VAL A 5 0.17 14.89 5.30
C VAL A 5 1.33 14.89 4.33
N ILE A 6 1.88 13.71 4.03
CA ILE A 6 3.05 13.54 3.18
C ILE A 6 2.60 12.99 1.83
N ILE A 7 2.90 13.72 0.75
CA ILE A 7 2.51 13.37 -0.62
C ILE A 7 3.79 13.24 -1.47
N PRO A 8 4.32 12.02 -1.68
CA PRO A 8 5.40 11.81 -2.62
C PRO A 8 4.90 11.98 -4.05
N THR A 9 5.68 12.62 -4.91
CA THR A 9 5.33 12.82 -6.32
C THR A 9 6.54 12.80 -7.23
N LEU A 10 6.32 12.44 -8.49
CA LEU A 10 7.34 12.45 -9.54
C LEU A 10 6.71 12.75 -10.90
N GLU A 11 6.93 13.98 -11.42
CA GLU A 11 6.52 14.39 -12.77
C GLU A 11 5.03 14.16 -13.10
N ARG A 12 4.12 14.40 -12.11
CA ARG A 12 2.68 14.20 -12.26
C ARG A 12 1.86 15.35 -11.67
N PRO A 13 2.09 16.62 -12.10
CA PRO A 13 1.49 17.79 -11.45
C PRO A 13 -0.04 17.78 -11.43
N GLN A 14 -0.70 17.25 -12.45
CA GLN A 14 -2.17 17.21 -12.51
C GLN A 14 -2.79 16.24 -11.48
N LEU A 15 -2.19 15.05 -11.32
CA LEU A 15 -2.63 14.09 -10.31
C LEU A 15 -2.35 14.63 -8.91
N LEU A 16 -1.17 15.20 -8.71
CA LEU A 16 -0.79 15.86 -7.46
C LEU A 16 -1.80 16.94 -7.05
N LEU A 17 -2.22 17.82 -7.97
CA LEU A 17 -3.22 18.85 -7.65
C LEU A 17 -4.55 18.26 -7.19
N ARG A 18 -4.97 17.13 -7.76
CA ARG A 18 -6.16 16.40 -7.33
C ARG A 18 -5.99 15.87 -5.90
N ALA A 19 -4.83 15.25 -5.61
CA ALA A 19 -4.50 14.74 -4.28
C ALA A 19 -4.47 15.88 -3.23
N ILE A 20 -3.75 16.97 -3.49
CA ILE A 20 -3.70 18.16 -2.62
C ILE A 20 -5.11 18.71 -2.39
N GLY A 21 -5.89 18.88 -3.46
CA GLY A 21 -7.27 19.35 -3.36
C GLY A 21 -8.13 18.48 -2.43
N SER A 22 -7.92 17.15 -2.45
CA SER A 22 -8.64 16.22 -1.57
C SER A 22 -8.25 16.40 -0.09
N VAL A 23 -6.99 16.73 0.19
CA VAL A 23 -6.51 17.04 1.54
C VAL A 23 -7.02 18.40 2.03
N LEU A 24 -7.03 19.40 1.18
CA LEU A 24 -7.54 20.73 1.54
C LEU A 24 -9.06 20.73 1.82
N ARG A 25 -9.80 19.79 1.25
CA ARG A 25 -11.23 19.58 1.52
C ARG A 25 -11.52 18.82 2.82
N GLN A 26 -10.51 18.34 3.56
CA GLN A 26 -10.73 17.62 4.82
C GLN A 26 -11.50 18.49 5.83
N THR A 27 -12.42 17.85 6.61
CA THR A 27 -13.13 18.51 7.72
C THR A 27 -12.18 18.87 8.85
N HIS A 28 -11.14 18.09 9.07
CA HIS A 28 -10.02 18.42 9.96
C HIS A 28 -9.15 19.50 9.35
N ARG A 29 -8.98 20.66 10.03
CA ARG A 29 -8.35 21.86 9.46
C ARG A 29 -6.89 22.08 9.86
N GLU A 30 -6.46 21.49 10.97
CA GLU A 30 -5.08 21.60 11.46
C GLU A 30 -4.14 20.69 10.64
N LEU A 31 -3.69 21.19 9.50
CA LEU A 31 -2.92 20.43 8.51
C LEU A 31 -1.57 21.10 8.21
N ASP A 32 -0.53 20.28 8.05
CA ASP A 32 0.78 20.60 7.49
C ASP A 32 0.97 19.67 6.28
N ILE A 33 0.88 20.19 5.05
CA ILE A 33 0.87 19.40 3.83
C ILE A 33 2.23 19.47 3.14
N ILE A 34 2.92 18.34 3.07
CA ILE A 34 4.30 18.25 2.60
C ILE A 34 4.32 17.47 1.30
N VAL A 35 4.50 18.18 0.20
CA VAL A 35 4.74 17.57 -1.11
C VAL A 35 6.23 17.29 -1.25
N VAL A 36 6.59 16.04 -1.54
CA VAL A 36 7.99 15.62 -1.66
C VAL A 36 8.27 15.22 -3.10
N VAL A 37 9.20 15.93 -3.74
CA VAL A 37 9.66 15.64 -5.09
C VAL A 37 11.05 14.99 -5.07
N ASP A 38 11.27 13.95 -5.87
CA ASP A 38 12.56 13.23 -5.92
C ASP A 38 13.66 13.99 -6.66
N ARG A 39 13.30 14.92 -7.51
CA ARG A 39 14.24 15.76 -8.27
C ARG A 39 13.61 17.11 -8.61
N PRO A 40 14.40 18.14 -8.92
CA PRO A 40 13.87 19.41 -9.37
C PRO A 40 12.92 19.24 -10.54
N ASP A 41 11.68 19.68 -10.37
CA ASP A 41 10.61 19.62 -11.37
C ASP A 41 9.86 20.96 -11.38
N PRO A 42 10.18 21.87 -12.33
CA PRO A 42 9.57 23.19 -12.41
C PRO A 42 8.05 23.15 -12.60
N GLU A 43 7.51 22.15 -13.31
CA GLU A 43 6.06 22.03 -13.52
C GLU A 43 5.35 21.68 -12.21
N THR A 44 5.88 20.70 -11.48
CA THR A 44 5.37 20.34 -10.15
C THR A 44 5.52 21.51 -9.18
N ALA A 45 6.65 22.22 -9.17
CA ALA A 45 6.85 23.38 -8.31
C ALA A 45 5.82 24.49 -8.61
N SER A 46 5.61 24.82 -9.88
CA SER A 46 4.61 25.78 -10.33
C SER A 46 3.18 25.35 -9.93
N ALA A 47 2.87 24.07 -10.09
CA ALA A 47 1.56 23.51 -9.70
C ALA A 47 1.33 23.66 -8.19
N VAL A 48 2.30 23.33 -7.36
CA VAL A 48 2.19 23.50 -5.89
C VAL A 48 2.04 24.96 -5.52
N GLN A 49 2.82 25.86 -6.14
CA GLN A 49 2.72 27.30 -5.90
C GLN A 49 1.35 27.85 -6.28
N SER A 50 0.75 27.35 -7.36
CA SER A 50 -0.58 27.78 -7.83
C SER A 50 -1.72 27.44 -6.86
N VAL A 51 -1.52 26.52 -5.92
CA VAL A 51 -2.52 26.17 -4.89
C VAL A 51 -2.80 27.37 -3.97
N GLY A 52 -1.80 28.21 -3.68
CA GLY A 52 -1.94 29.43 -2.90
C GLY A 52 -2.34 29.23 -1.43
N ASP A 53 -2.18 28.03 -0.87
CA ASP A 53 -2.51 27.71 0.52
C ASP A 53 -1.23 27.58 1.35
N ALA A 54 -1.08 28.37 2.40
CA ALA A 54 0.12 28.42 3.24
C ALA A 54 0.42 27.09 3.99
N ARG A 55 -0.55 26.20 4.09
CA ARG A 55 -0.36 24.87 4.68
C ARG A 55 0.37 23.89 3.75
N VAL A 56 0.48 24.22 2.45
CA VAL A 56 1.11 23.37 1.43
C VAL A 56 2.52 23.86 1.17
N ARG A 57 3.48 22.97 1.32
CA ARG A 57 4.89 23.26 1.05
C ARG A 57 5.57 22.16 0.27
N LEU A 58 6.51 22.55 -0.58
CA LEU A 58 7.30 21.66 -1.40
C LEU A 58 8.65 21.36 -0.74
N VAL A 59 9.03 20.12 -0.71
CA VAL A 59 10.33 19.64 -0.20
C VAL A 59 11.00 18.79 -1.28
N LEU A 60 12.28 19.07 -1.52
CA LEU A 60 13.12 18.25 -2.37
C LEU A 60 13.65 17.06 -1.56
N ASN A 61 13.49 15.84 -2.08
CA ASN A 61 14.06 14.65 -1.45
C ASN A 61 15.59 14.68 -1.60
N PRO A 62 16.36 14.74 -0.50
CA PRO A 62 17.81 14.80 -0.56
C PRO A 62 18.44 13.51 -1.11
N HIS A 63 17.72 12.40 -1.08
CA HIS A 63 18.17 11.08 -1.51
C HIS A 63 17.12 10.42 -2.44
N PRO A 64 16.97 10.93 -3.67
CA PRO A 64 15.94 10.45 -4.58
C PRO A 64 16.19 9.00 -4.97
N SER A 65 15.24 8.12 -4.67
CA SER A 65 15.36 6.70 -5.00
C SER A 65 14.02 5.97 -5.09
N THR A 66 13.16 6.12 -4.09
CA THR A 66 11.89 5.39 -3.98
C THR A 66 10.82 6.23 -3.28
N ALA A 67 9.55 5.84 -3.44
CA ALA A 67 8.45 6.44 -2.68
C ALA A 67 8.67 6.32 -1.16
N ALA A 68 9.29 5.22 -0.70
CA ALA A 68 9.70 5.04 0.70
C ALA A 68 10.67 6.12 1.18
N ALA A 69 11.68 6.47 0.36
CA ALA A 69 12.63 7.54 0.67
C ALA A 69 11.94 8.90 0.73
N ALA A 70 11.06 9.19 -0.23
CA ALA A 70 10.29 10.42 -0.25
C ALA A 70 9.34 10.53 0.96
N ARG A 71 8.66 9.44 1.36
CA ARG A 71 7.83 9.43 2.57
C ARG A 71 8.64 9.67 3.83
N ASN A 72 9.85 9.07 3.94
CA ASN A 72 10.76 9.32 5.05
C ASN A 72 11.22 10.78 5.09
N ALA A 73 11.65 11.33 3.96
CA ALA A 73 12.08 12.74 3.85
C ALA A 73 10.94 13.70 4.23
N GLY A 74 9.71 13.43 3.78
CA GLY A 74 8.54 14.20 4.18
C GLY A 74 8.29 14.16 5.68
N ALA A 75 8.44 12.99 6.31
CA ALA A 75 8.29 12.84 7.76
C ALA A 75 9.37 13.60 8.56
N ASP A 76 10.59 13.74 8.03
CA ASP A 76 11.65 14.54 8.64
C ASP A 76 11.30 16.03 8.68
N HIS A 77 10.54 16.51 7.70
CA HIS A 77 10.07 17.89 7.62
C HIS A 77 8.70 18.12 8.29
N ALA A 78 8.05 17.04 8.76
CA ALA A 78 6.72 17.13 9.37
C ALA A 78 6.75 17.88 10.71
N SER A 79 5.73 18.70 10.97
CA SER A 79 5.54 19.43 12.24
C SER A 79 4.44 18.81 13.10
N GLY A 80 3.60 17.93 12.52
CA GLY A 80 2.45 17.34 13.19
C GLY A 80 2.79 16.21 14.16
N GLU A 81 1.95 16.06 15.18
CA GLU A 81 1.98 14.94 16.12
C GLU A 81 1.52 13.63 15.45
N TRP A 82 0.74 13.76 14.38
CA TRP A 82 0.24 12.67 13.55
C TRP A 82 0.77 12.79 12.14
N LEU A 83 1.12 11.65 11.56
CA LEU A 83 1.52 11.53 10.16
C LEU A 83 0.44 10.77 9.38
N ALA A 84 0.14 11.28 8.20
CA ALA A 84 -0.70 10.63 7.21
C ALA A 84 0.00 10.64 5.86
N PHE A 85 -0.25 9.63 5.05
CA PHE A 85 0.38 9.47 3.74
C PHE A 85 -0.69 9.41 2.66
N LEU A 86 -0.42 10.05 1.54
CA LEU A 86 -1.29 10.02 0.36
C LEU A 86 -0.42 9.94 -0.90
N ASP A 87 -0.67 8.96 -1.74
CA ASP A 87 -0.02 8.89 -3.05
C ASP A 87 -0.64 9.94 -3.98
N ASP A 88 0.17 10.55 -4.86
CA ASP A 88 -0.25 11.68 -5.69
C ASP A 88 -1.33 11.34 -6.72
N ASP A 89 -1.62 10.06 -6.90
CA ASP A 89 -2.64 9.55 -7.82
C ASP A 89 -3.93 9.06 -7.13
N ASP A 90 -4.02 9.22 -5.80
CA ASP A 90 -5.18 8.86 -4.98
C ASP A 90 -5.93 10.09 -4.47
N GLU A 91 -7.11 9.87 -3.89
CA GLU A 91 -7.91 10.92 -3.25
C GLU A 91 -8.45 10.49 -1.89
N TRP A 92 -8.59 11.44 -0.98
CA TRP A 92 -9.30 11.26 0.29
C TRP A 92 -10.71 11.81 0.25
N LEU A 93 -11.65 11.10 0.90
CA LEU A 93 -12.97 11.66 1.19
C LEU A 93 -12.87 12.69 2.32
N PRO A 94 -13.77 13.72 2.35
CA PRO A 94 -13.60 14.90 3.20
C PRO A 94 -13.48 14.65 4.70
N ASN A 95 -14.06 13.57 5.21
CA ASN A 95 -14.08 13.24 6.63
C ASN A 95 -13.01 12.22 7.08
N LYS A 96 -12.05 11.87 6.21
CA LYS A 96 -11.08 10.79 6.50
C LYS A 96 -10.30 11.04 7.78
N LEU A 97 -9.64 12.16 7.90
CA LEU A 97 -8.78 12.45 9.06
C LEU A 97 -9.59 12.56 10.35
N GLU A 98 -10.72 13.21 10.32
CA GLU A 98 -11.63 13.32 11.46
C GLU A 98 -12.07 11.93 11.96
N ARG A 99 -12.51 11.05 11.05
CA ARG A 99 -12.95 9.70 11.38
C ARG A 99 -11.82 8.85 11.93
N GLN A 100 -10.63 8.92 11.33
CA GLN A 100 -9.48 8.16 11.80
C GLN A 100 -8.94 8.65 13.14
N LEU A 101 -8.89 9.97 13.37
CA LEU A 101 -8.48 10.53 14.66
C LEU A 101 -9.45 10.17 15.78
N ALA A 102 -10.75 10.21 15.51
CA ALA A 102 -11.77 9.76 16.47
C ALA A 102 -11.66 8.27 16.79
N PHE A 103 -11.23 7.46 15.83
CA PHE A 103 -11.04 6.02 15.98
C PHE A 103 -9.72 5.65 16.66
N ALA A 104 -8.73 6.54 16.64
CA ALA A 104 -7.41 6.30 17.19
C ALA A 104 -7.45 6.08 18.70
N SER A 105 -6.92 4.95 19.14
CA SER A 105 -6.80 4.68 20.57
C SER A 105 -5.61 5.44 21.17
N VAL A 106 -5.88 6.45 21.97
CA VAL A 106 -4.86 7.27 22.66
C VAL A 106 -3.98 6.42 23.61
N ARG A 107 -4.45 5.28 24.04
CA ARG A 107 -3.78 4.45 25.07
C ARG A 107 -2.84 3.38 24.50
N ARG A 108 -2.87 3.09 23.21
CA ARG A 108 -2.04 2.05 22.58
C ARG A 108 -1.49 2.52 21.24
N PRO A 109 -0.23 2.19 20.90
CA PRO A 109 0.30 2.49 19.59
C PRO A 109 -0.55 1.83 18.50
N ALA A 110 -0.98 2.60 17.52
CA ALA A 110 -1.83 2.16 16.44
C ALA A 110 -1.47 2.82 15.11
N LEU A 111 -1.45 2.02 14.05
CA LEU A 111 -1.65 2.49 12.68
C LEU A 111 -3.15 2.40 12.41
N VAL A 112 -3.78 3.51 12.06
CA VAL A 112 -5.19 3.56 11.68
C VAL A 112 -5.32 3.60 10.18
N SER A 113 -5.93 2.55 9.62
CA SER A 113 -6.28 2.40 8.21
C SER A 113 -7.78 2.62 8.01
N CYS A 114 -8.28 2.47 6.79
CA CYS A 114 -9.69 2.56 6.44
C CYS A 114 -10.00 1.73 5.19
N LEU A 115 -11.28 1.61 4.83
CA LEU A 115 -11.67 1.03 3.55
C LEU A 115 -11.36 2.00 2.40
N SER A 116 -11.07 1.41 1.25
CA SER A 116 -10.80 2.14 0.02
C SER A 116 -11.79 1.74 -1.07
N ARG A 117 -12.22 2.72 -1.85
CA ARG A 117 -12.91 2.50 -3.13
C ARG A 117 -11.87 2.37 -4.22
N ILE A 118 -11.80 1.20 -4.84
CA ILE A 118 -10.90 0.95 -5.96
C ILE A 118 -11.65 1.26 -7.24
N VAL A 119 -11.13 2.21 -8.02
CA VAL A 119 -11.67 2.60 -9.33
C VAL A 119 -10.72 2.09 -10.41
N THR A 120 -11.25 1.28 -11.32
CA THR A 120 -10.54 0.79 -12.50
C THR A 120 -11.31 1.23 -13.74
N PRO A 121 -10.72 1.17 -14.95
CA PRO A 121 -11.44 1.50 -16.18
C PRO A 121 -12.75 0.72 -16.40
N THR A 122 -12.88 -0.46 -15.79
CA THR A 122 -13.99 -1.39 -16.03
C THR A 122 -14.86 -1.69 -14.82
N ALA A 123 -14.46 -1.29 -13.62
CA ALA A 123 -15.20 -1.61 -12.41
C ALA A 123 -14.81 -0.70 -11.23
N THR A 124 -15.74 -0.58 -10.30
CA THR A 124 -15.51 0.03 -8.98
C THR A 124 -15.90 -0.96 -7.90
N TYR A 125 -15.05 -1.12 -6.87
CA TYR A 125 -15.32 -2.03 -5.75
C TYR A 125 -14.65 -1.55 -4.47
N THR A 126 -15.15 -2.02 -3.32
CA THR A 126 -14.58 -1.69 -2.00
C THR A 126 -13.52 -2.72 -1.60
N TRP A 127 -12.43 -2.25 -0.98
CA TRP A 127 -11.38 -3.09 -0.45
C TRP A 127 -10.79 -2.50 0.86
N PRO A 128 -10.35 -3.30 1.84
CA PRO A 128 -10.43 -4.77 1.90
C PRO A 128 -11.86 -5.27 2.04
N GLN A 129 -12.10 -6.53 1.66
CA GLN A 129 -13.40 -7.18 1.84
C GLN A 129 -13.58 -7.73 3.25
N VAL A 130 -12.48 -7.97 3.95
CA VAL A 130 -12.46 -8.41 5.35
C VAL A 130 -11.63 -7.40 6.13
N ILE A 131 -12.23 -6.79 7.13
CA ILE A 131 -11.56 -5.84 8.01
C ILE A 131 -10.64 -6.62 8.95
N TYR A 132 -9.43 -6.10 9.17
CA TYR A 132 -8.50 -6.64 10.15
C TYR A 132 -8.98 -6.32 11.56
N ASP A 133 -9.12 -7.33 12.40
CA ASP A 133 -9.65 -7.25 13.78
C ASP A 133 -8.61 -7.61 14.86
N ASN A 134 -7.36 -7.76 14.47
CA ASN A 134 -6.24 -8.22 15.32
C ASN A 134 -6.41 -9.64 15.90
N SER A 135 -7.37 -10.46 15.43
CA SER A 135 -7.59 -11.83 15.89
C SER A 135 -6.57 -12.83 15.34
N SER A 136 -5.88 -12.48 14.26
CA SER A 136 -4.84 -13.29 13.61
C SER A 136 -3.58 -12.45 13.38
N PRO A 137 -2.42 -13.08 13.15
CA PRO A 137 -1.22 -12.34 12.75
C PRO A 137 -1.46 -11.51 11.49
N ILE A 138 -0.99 -10.25 11.50
CA ILE A 138 -1.19 -9.30 10.38
C ILE A 138 -0.66 -9.83 9.04
N ASP A 139 0.44 -10.57 9.06
CA ASP A 139 1.02 -11.20 7.89
C ASP A 139 0.11 -12.29 7.30
N GLU A 140 -0.61 -13.05 8.14
CA GLU A 140 -1.60 -14.00 7.66
C GLU A 140 -2.84 -13.29 7.09
N TYR A 141 -3.29 -12.20 7.72
CA TYR A 141 -4.37 -11.38 7.17
C TYR A 141 -4.03 -10.85 5.77
N LEU A 142 -2.81 -10.36 5.57
CA LEU A 142 -2.38 -9.81 4.28
C LEU A 142 -2.14 -10.87 3.21
N PHE A 143 -1.59 -12.03 3.57
CA PHE A 143 -1.03 -12.98 2.60
C PHE A 143 -1.58 -14.40 2.64
N ASP A 144 -2.31 -14.81 3.70
CA ASP A 144 -2.92 -16.14 3.74
C ASP A 144 -4.18 -16.18 2.85
N ARG A 145 -4.07 -16.83 1.72
CA ARG A 145 -5.20 -17.01 0.82
C ARG A 145 -6.15 -18.09 1.32
N ARG A 146 -7.40 -17.69 1.50
CA ARG A 146 -8.51 -18.59 1.87
C ARG A 146 -9.42 -18.93 0.69
N ALA A 147 -9.17 -18.34 -0.49
CA ALA A 147 -9.92 -18.56 -1.72
C ALA A 147 -9.01 -18.42 -2.95
N LEU A 148 -9.42 -19.01 -4.08
CA LEU A 148 -8.61 -19.05 -5.30
C LEU A 148 -8.41 -17.66 -5.93
N PHE A 149 -9.44 -16.83 -5.96
CA PHE A 149 -9.45 -15.61 -6.77
C PHE A 149 -9.35 -14.30 -5.98
N ARG A 150 -9.51 -14.32 -4.66
CA ARG A 150 -9.51 -13.11 -3.83
C ARG A 150 -8.53 -13.23 -2.67
N GLY A 151 -7.60 -12.28 -2.60
CA GLY A 151 -6.96 -11.93 -1.33
C GLY A 151 -8.01 -11.25 -0.45
N THR A 152 -7.95 -11.39 0.86
CA THR A 152 -8.97 -10.85 1.77
C THR A 152 -8.55 -9.52 2.38
N GLY A 153 -7.25 -9.32 2.60
CA GLY A 153 -6.70 -8.17 3.28
C GLY A 153 -5.97 -7.21 2.33
N MET A 154 -6.04 -5.94 2.66
CA MET A 154 -5.20 -4.88 2.08
C MET A 154 -5.05 -3.78 3.11
N ILE A 155 -3.84 -3.29 3.23
CA ILE A 155 -3.51 -2.07 3.98
C ILE A 155 -2.47 -1.33 3.13
N GLN A 156 -2.76 -0.10 2.74
CA GLN A 156 -2.02 0.65 1.72
C GLN A 156 -1.75 2.08 2.22
N SER A 157 -0.62 2.67 1.81
CA SER A 157 -0.09 3.94 2.34
C SER A 157 -1.09 5.08 2.34
N SER A 158 -1.89 5.28 1.30
CA SER A 158 -2.89 6.36 1.25
C SER A 158 -3.98 6.25 2.32
N SER A 159 -4.12 5.08 2.97
CA SER A 159 -5.03 4.90 4.10
C SER A 159 -4.40 5.17 5.48
N PHE A 160 -3.08 5.32 5.57
CA PHE A 160 -2.38 5.39 6.86
C PHE A 160 -2.62 6.71 7.59
N LEU A 161 -2.84 6.58 8.90
CA LEU A 161 -2.70 7.62 9.91
C LEU A 161 -2.05 7.00 11.14
N LEU A 162 -0.98 7.57 11.67
CA LEU A 162 -0.29 7.07 12.86
C LEU A 162 0.40 8.19 13.64
N PRO A 163 0.62 8.03 14.96
CA PRO A 163 1.39 8.97 15.74
C PRO A 163 2.84 9.06 15.23
N ARG A 164 3.39 10.26 15.18
CA ARG A 164 4.76 10.51 14.73
C ARG A 164 5.79 9.67 15.50
N TRP A 165 5.70 9.62 16.83
CA TRP A 165 6.62 8.83 17.64
C TRP A 165 6.64 7.33 17.29
N LEU A 166 5.53 6.80 16.77
CA LEU A 166 5.47 5.42 16.30
C LEU A 166 6.17 5.25 14.95
N PHE A 167 6.00 6.24 14.05
CA PHE A 167 6.72 6.29 12.78
C PHE A 167 8.24 6.39 13.01
N ASP A 168 8.67 7.20 13.97
CA ASP A 168 10.10 7.38 14.28
C ASP A 168 10.77 6.06 14.77
N LYS A 169 9.99 5.15 15.38
CA LYS A 169 10.47 3.81 15.74
C LYS A 169 10.63 2.87 14.55
N VAL A 170 9.77 3.01 13.53
CA VAL A 170 9.75 2.14 12.36
C VAL A 170 9.49 2.97 11.12
N ARG A 171 10.56 3.32 10.43
CA ARG A 171 10.48 4.09 9.17
C ARG A 171 10.29 3.15 7.97
N PHE A 172 9.87 3.68 6.83
CA PHE A 172 9.86 2.91 5.60
C PHE A 172 11.27 2.42 5.26
N ASN A 173 11.38 1.16 4.87
CA ASN A 173 12.63 0.61 4.37
C ASN A 173 12.81 0.96 2.90
N VAL A 174 13.81 1.79 2.59
CA VAL A 174 14.08 2.28 1.22
C VAL A 174 14.56 1.17 0.26
N GLU A 175 15.09 0.07 0.80
CA GLU A 175 15.52 -1.10 0.03
C GLU A 175 14.37 -2.07 -0.27
N SER A 176 13.22 -1.88 0.35
CA SER A 176 12.09 -2.79 0.22
C SER A 176 11.54 -2.81 -1.21
N ALA A 177 11.21 -4.00 -1.68
CA ALA A 177 10.43 -4.16 -2.90
C ALA A 177 8.92 -3.93 -2.68
N HIS A 178 8.50 -3.97 -1.42
CA HIS A 178 7.09 -3.86 -1.00
C HIS A 178 7.01 -3.06 0.29
N ASP A 179 7.34 -1.78 0.19
CA ASP A 179 7.55 -0.85 1.30
C ASP A 179 6.32 -0.71 2.23
N ASP A 180 5.11 -0.60 1.69
CA ASP A 180 3.87 -0.51 2.47
C ASP A 180 3.66 -1.77 3.32
N TRP A 181 3.79 -2.94 2.72
CA TRP A 181 3.61 -4.21 3.42
C TRP A 181 4.66 -4.42 4.49
N GLU A 182 5.94 -4.16 4.15
CA GLU A 182 7.03 -4.28 5.11
C GLU A 182 6.86 -3.32 6.28
N PHE A 183 6.44 -2.08 6.01
CA PHE A 183 6.19 -1.09 7.04
C PHE A 183 5.12 -1.57 8.03
N VAL A 184 3.98 -2.04 7.54
CA VAL A 184 2.89 -2.59 8.37
C VAL A 184 3.35 -3.80 9.17
N LEU A 185 4.10 -4.73 8.55
CA LEU A 185 4.65 -5.91 9.23
C LEU A 185 5.60 -5.52 10.36
N ARG A 186 6.51 -4.59 10.11
CA ARG A 186 7.48 -4.13 11.11
C ARG A 186 6.81 -3.36 12.24
N LEU A 187 5.85 -2.50 11.93
CA LEU A 187 5.06 -1.81 12.96
C LEU A 187 4.36 -2.81 13.89
N SER A 188 3.69 -3.80 13.34
CA SER A 188 2.96 -4.77 14.14
C SER A 188 3.90 -5.74 14.88
N LYS A 189 4.90 -6.32 14.19
CA LYS A 189 5.72 -7.41 14.72
C LYS A 189 6.91 -6.96 15.55
N GLN A 190 7.50 -5.80 15.24
CA GLN A 190 8.69 -5.28 15.91
C GLN A 190 8.37 -4.17 16.91
N ALA A 191 7.45 -3.27 16.58
CA ALA A 191 7.06 -2.19 17.49
C ALA A 191 5.82 -2.53 18.36
N GLY A 192 5.19 -3.69 18.15
CA GLY A 192 4.00 -4.10 18.89
C GLY A 192 2.77 -3.21 18.64
N ALA A 193 2.75 -2.50 17.51
CA ALA A 193 1.67 -1.61 17.17
C ALA A 193 0.41 -2.41 16.79
N ARG A 194 -0.74 -1.97 17.30
CA ARG A 194 -2.04 -2.43 16.80
C ARG A 194 -2.30 -1.81 15.43
N ILE A 195 -2.93 -2.59 14.57
CA ILE A 195 -3.43 -2.10 13.28
C ILE A 195 -4.94 -2.00 13.40
N GLU A 196 -5.45 -0.79 13.29
CA GLU A 196 -6.88 -0.49 13.41
C GLU A 196 -7.43 -0.11 12.02
N THR A 197 -8.68 -0.47 11.75
CA THR A 197 -9.31 -0.14 10.45
C THR A 197 -10.68 0.47 10.69
N VAL A 198 -10.84 1.73 10.28
CA VAL A 198 -12.15 2.39 10.25
C VAL A 198 -13.03 1.70 9.19
N PRO A 199 -14.22 1.19 9.54
CA PRO A 199 -15.08 0.43 8.62
C PRO A 199 -15.86 1.33 7.65
N GLU A 200 -15.23 2.39 7.16
CA GLU A 200 -15.80 3.37 6.24
C GLU A 200 -14.88 3.54 5.04
N ILE A 201 -15.47 3.79 3.86
CA ILE A 201 -14.71 4.15 2.66
C ILE A 201 -14.26 5.59 2.84
N LEU A 202 -12.96 5.82 2.98
CA LEU A 202 -12.38 7.14 3.20
C LEU A 202 -11.28 7.49 2.19
N VAL A 203 -10.91 6.54 1.31
CA VAL A 203 -9.90 6.70 0.27
C VAL A 203 -10.45 6.21 -1.07
N ILE A 204 -10.10 6.89 -2.15
CA ILE A 204 -10.34 6.45 -3.53
C ILE A 204 -8.99 6.17 -4.17
N LEU A 205 -8.79 4.91 -4.60
CA LEU A 205 -7.61 4.45 -5.29
C LEU A 205 -7.93 4.29 -6.78
N TYR A 206 -7.20 4.99 -7.63
CA TYR A 206 -7.35 4.88 -9.08
C TYR A 206 -6.33 3.89 -9.64
N VAL A 207 -6.80 2.76 -10.17
CA VAL A 207 -5.96 1.75 -10.81
C VAL A 207 -6.14 1.83 -12.31
N GLU A 208 -5.24 2.53 -12.98
CA GLU A 208 -5.20 2.63 -14.44
C GLU A 208 -4.37 1.48 -15.05
N GLU A 209 -4.86 0.87 -16.13
CA GLU A 209 -4.17 -0.25 -16.78
C GLU A 209 -2.88 0.18 -17.50
N GLN A 210 -2.73 1.45 -17.84
CA GLN A 210 -1.64 1.98 -18.66
C GLN A 210 -0.68 2.92 -17.92
N ARG A 211 -0.61 2.86 -16.59
CA ARG A 211 0.33 3.70 -15.85
C ARG A 211 1.77 3.37 -16.25
N PRO A 212 2.55 4.34 -16.74
CA PRO A 212 3.98 4.26 -16.65
C PRO A 212 4.39 4.45 -15.18
N THR A 213 4.11 3.47 -14.34
CA THR A 213 4.50 3.55 -12.94
C THR A 213 5.99 3.28 -12.83
N TYR A 214 6.70 4.28 -12.34
CA TYR A 214 8.14 4.19 -12.06
C TYR A 214 8.47 2.99 -11.16
N THR A 215 7.58 2.68 -10.23
CA THR A 215 7.70 1.56 -9.28
C THR A 215 7.47 0.18 -9.88
N THR A 216 6.52 0.02 -10.82
CA THR A 216 6.22 -1.30 -11.39
C THR A 216 7.27 -1.78 -12.41
N ARG A 217 8.04 -0.89 -13.04
CA ARG A 217 9.14 -1.24 -13.94
C ARG A 217 10.34 -1.86 -13.23
N THR A 218 10.53 -1.57 -11.94
CA THR A 218 11.67 -2.06 -11.15
C THR A 218 11.39 -3.34 -10.36
N TRP A 219 10.15 -3.82 -10.34
CA TRP A 219 9.77 -5.00 -9.58
C TRP A 219 9.99 -6.28 -10.38
N SER A 220 11.14 -6.89 -10.20
CA SER A 220 11.37 -8.26 -10.67
C SER A 220 10.97 -9.27 -9.60
N TRP A 221 10.62 -10.49 -10.04
CA TRP A 221 10.35 -11.58 -9.10
C TRP A 221 11.56 -11.88 -8.20
N SER A 222 12.78 -11.69 -8.71
CA SER A 222 14.01 -11.89 -7.94
C SER A 222 14.17 -10.86 -6.82
N ARG A 223 13.79 -9.61 -7.07
CA ARG A 223 13.78 -8.55 -6.04
C ARG A 223 12.72 -8.86 -4.97
N SER A 224 11.51 -9.27 -5.39
CA SER A 224 10.47 -9.71 -4.44
C SER A 224 10.88 -10.94 -3.64
N LEU A 225 11.65 -11.86 -4.24
CA LEU A 225 12.18 -13.03 -3.52
C LEU A 225 13.24 -12.63 -2.49
N LYS A 226 14.19 -11.74 -2.86
CA LYS A 226 15.17 -11.21 -1.91
C LYS A 226 14.48 -10.53 -0.73
N TRP A 227 13.49 -9.71 -1.00
CA TRP A 227 12.67 -9.09 0.03
C TRP A 227 11.99 -10.13 0.93
N LEU A 228 11.32 -11.14 0.37
CA LEU A 228 10.69 -12.22 1.13
C LEU A 228 11.68 -12.91 2.08
N GLU A 229 12.89 -13.21 1.59
CA GLU A 229 13.94 -13.84 2.42
C GLU A 229 14.43 -12.90 3.53
N SER A 230 14.54 -11.59 3.28
CA SER A 230 14.98 -10.62 4.30
C SER A 230 13.95 -10.46 5.44
N ILE A 231 12.66 -10.51 5.15
CA ILE A 231 11.60 -10.39 6.16
C ILE A 231 11.15 -11.74 6.74
N ARG A 232 11.70 -12.87 6.28
CA ARG A 232 11.33 -14.21 6.76
C ARG A 232 11.31 -14.34 8.28
N PRO A 233 12.30 -13.78 9.04
CA PRO A 233 12.30 -13.91 10.50
C PRO A 233 11.06 -13.37 11.22
N ILE A 234 10.35 -12.43 10.61
CA ILE A 234 9.14 -11.82 11.19
C ILE A 234 7.83 -12.41 10.64
N LEU A 235 7.91 -13.35 9.70
CA LEU A 235 6.73 -13.97 9.09
C LEU A 235 6.33 -15.27 9.77
N THR A 236 5.02 -15.52 9.81
CA THR A 236 4.52 -16.88 10.05
C THR A 236 4.86 -17.77 8.85
N ARG A 237 5.00 -19.07 9.09
CA ARG A 237 5.23 -20.05 8.01
C ARG A 237 4.14 -20.01 6.93
N ARG A 238 2.92 -19.69 7.33
CA ARG A 238 1.76 -19.61 6.43
C ARG A 238 1.84 -18.38 5.53
N ALA A 239 2.11 -17.21 6.12
CA ALA A 239 2.29 -15.96 5.36
C ALA A 239 3.49 -16.06 4.40
N PHE A 240 4.60 -16.67 4.83
CA PHE A 240 5.74 -16.94 3.95
C PHE A 240 5.30 -17.71 2.69
N SER A 241 4.51 -18.78 2.85
CA SER A 241 4.00 -19.54 1.70
C SER A 241 3.08 -18.71 0.82
N GLY A 242 2.23 -17.88 1.41
CA GLY A 242 1.32 -16.97 0.69
C GLY A 242 2.06 -15.97 -0.17
N ILE A 243 3.10 -15.34 0.36
CA ILE A 243 3.96 -14.41 -0.38
C ILE A 243 4.75 -15.16 -1.46
N CYS A 244 5.39 -16.27 -1.10
CA CYS A 244 6.24 -17.05 -2.00
C CYS A 244 5.47 -17.53 -3.25
N LEU A 245 4.31 -18.13 -3.04
CA LEU A 245 3.50 -18.68 -4.15
C LEU A 245 2.60 -17.64 -4.79
N GLY A 246 2.04 -16.71 -3.99
CA GLY A 246 1.10 -15.69 -4.47
C GLY A 246 1.80 -14.50 -5.12
N VAL A 247 2.65 -13.80 -4.39
CA VAL A 247 3.28 -12.55 -4.84
C VAL A 247 4.47 -12.86 -5.77
N VAL A 248 5.48 -13.56 -5.25
CA VAL A 248 6.71 -13.88 -6.02
C VAL A 248 6.38 -14.79 -7.18
N GLY A 249 5.57 -15.83 -6.96
CA GLY A 249 5.20 -16.79 -7.98
C GLY A 249 4.40 -16.21 -9.14
N SER A 250 3.43 -15.33 -8.84
CA SER A 250 2.67 -14.65 -9.88
C SER A 250 3.56 -13.73 -10.73
N ARG A 251 4.54 -13.07 -10.12
CA ARG A 251 5.48 -12.20 -10.81
C ARG A 251 6.44 -13.00 -11.69
N ALA A 252 7.03 -14.08 -11.18
CA ALA A 252 7.89 -14.97 -11.94
C ALA A 252 7.17 -15.56 -13.17
N ALA A 253 5.90 -15.95 -13.01
CA ALA A 253 5.08 -16.41 -14.12
C ALA A 253 4.79 -15.32 -15.16
N GLN A 254 4.60 -14.07 -14.73
CA GLN A 254 4.43 -12.93 -15.63
C GLN A 254 5.70 -12.60 -16.42
N GLU A 255 6.85 -12.77 -15.81
CA GLU A 255 8.16 -12.59 -16.44
C GLU A 255 8.59 -13.80 -17.31
N GLY A 256 7.85 -14.91 -17.26
CA GLY A 256 8.16 -16.14 -18.03
C GLY A 256 9.35 -16.91 -17.49
N CYS A 257 9.70 -16.73 -16.22
CA CYS A 257 10.87 -17.38 -15.60
C CYS A 257 10.52 -18.81 -15.13
N TYR A 258 10.39 -19.75 -16.04
CA TYR A 258 9.97 -21.15 -15.73
C TYR A 258 10.86 -21.86 -14.72
N ARG A 259 12.14 -21.50 -14.63
CA ARG A 259 13.07 -22.07 -13.64
C ARG A 259 12.69 -21.71 -12.18
N ALA A 260 11.93 -20.63 -11.98
CA ALA A 260 11.45 -20.23 -10.67
C ALA A 260 10.33 -21.18 -10.14
N PHE A 261 9.59 -21.86 -11.02
CA PHE A 261 8.46 -22.71 -10.63
C PHE A 261 8.83 -23.77 -9.58
N PRO A 262 9.75 -24.73 -9.85
CA PRO A 262 10.11 -25.75 -8.86
C PRO A 262 10.82 -25.16 -7.64
N ALA A 263 11.61 -24.11 -7.83
CA ALA A 263 12.35 -23.47 -6.75
C ALA A 263 11.41 -22.78 -5.74
N LEU A 264 10.34 -22.12 -6.20
CA LEU A 264 9.36 -21.48 -5.33
C LEU A 264 8.48 -22.50 -4.61
N LEU A 265 8.07 -23.57 -5.29
CA LEU A 265 7.36 -24.69 -4.63
C LEU A 265 8.22 -25.28 -3.50
N TYR A 266 9.47 -25.64 -3.80
CA TYR A 266 10.39 -26.16 -2.80
C TYR A 266 10.50 -25.23 -1.59
N ARG A 267 10.71 -23.92 -1.79
CA ARG A 267 10.81 -22.94 -0.71
C ARG A 267 9.53 -22.87 0.11
N ALA A 268 8.37 -22.83 -0.55
CA ALA A 268 7.08 -22.72 0.12
C ALA A 268 6.81 -23.90 1.06
N PHE A 269 7.20 -25.12 0.67
CA PHE A 269 7.04 -26.31 1.51
C PHE A 269 8.16 -26.42 2.56
N ARG A 270 9.40 -26.09 2.19
CA ARG A 270 10.59 -26.24 3.09
C ARG A 270 10.57 -25.24 4.24
N TYR A 271 10.23 -23.99 3.95
CA TYR A 271 10.28 -22.88 4.91
C TYR A 271 8.91 -22.38 5.37
N GLY A 272 7.89 -22.75 4.66
CA GLY A 272 6.52 -22.35 4.92
C GLY A 272 5.59 -23.48 5.34
N SER A 273 4.28 -23.20 5.23
CA SER A 273 3.18 -24.14 5.45
C SER A 273 2.04 -23.77 4.48
N PRO A 274 2.15 -24.13 3.17
CA PRO A 274 1.19 -23.72 2.17
C PRO A 274 -0.16 -24.39 2.35
N ARG A 275 -1.25 -23.62 2.23
CA ARG A 275 -2.60 -24.15 2.09
C ARG A 275 -2.84 -24.60 0.64
N ARG A 276 -3.85 -25.46 0.44
CA ARG A 276 -4.30 -25.85 -0.91
C ARG A 276 -4.55 -24.64 -1.82
N TRP A 277 -5.11 -23.54 -1.28
CA TRP A 277 -5.41 -22.33 -2.06
C TRP A 277 -4.15 -21.59 -2.52
N HIS A 278 -3.07 -21.60 -1.75
CA HIS A 278 -1.79 -21.05 -2.19
C HIS A 278 -1.26 -21.81 -3.41
N VAL A 279 -1.29 -23.15 -3.35
CA VAL A 279 -0.81 -24.01 -4.43
C VAL A 279 -1.70 -23.89 -5.68
N LEU A 280 -3.02 -23.95 -5.52
CA LEU A 280 -3.97 -23.81 -6.63
C LEU A 280 -3.81 -22.44 -7.32
N HIS A 281 -3.72 -21.36 -6.54
CA HIS A 281 -3.50 -20.02 -7.09
C HIS A 281 -2.17 -19.94 -7.85
N PHE A 282 -1.09 -20.49 -7.30
CA PHE A 282 0.20 -20.55 -7.96
C PHE A 282 0.08 -21.30 -9.30
N LEU A 283 -0.53 -22.50 -9.32
CA LEU A 283 -0.73 -23.29 -10.54
C LEU A 283 -1.55 -22.52 -11.59
N THR A 284 -2.59 -21.77 -11.19
CA THR A 284 -3.37 -20.98 -12.15
C THR A 284 -2.52 -19.94 -12.90
N TYR A 285 -1.53 -19.32 -12.23
CA TYR A 285 -0.63 -18.38 -12.91
C TYR A 285 0.31 -19.04 -13.90
N TRP A 286 0.72 -20.26 -13.65
CA TRP A 286 1.67 -20.98 -14.50
C TRP A 286 1.02 -21.79 -15.63
N LEU A 287 -0.17 -22.33 -15.39
CA LEU A 287 -0.85 -23.21 -16.34
C LEU A 287 -1.85 -22.50 -17.24
N THR A 288 -2.28 -21.28 -16.91
CA THR A 288 -3.25 -20.56 -17.74
C THR A 288 -2.59 -19.45 -18.57
N PRO A 289 -2.89 -19.36 -19.89
CA PRO A 289 -2.40 -18.29 -20.75
C PRO A 289 -2.82 -16.91 -20.26
N ARG A 290 -1.99 -15.88 -20.49
CA ARG A 290 -2.26 -14.50 -20.06
C ARG A 290 -3.62 -13.97 -20.56
N ALA A 291 -3.97 -14.29 -21.82
CA ALA A 291 -5.25 -13.88 -22.43
C ALA A 291 -6.46 -14.46 -21.66
N PHE A 292 -6.42 -15.77 -21.35
CA PHE A 292 -7.47 -16.45 -20.62
C PHE A 292 -7.63 -15.92 -19.17
N ARG A 293 -6.52 -15.61 -18.50
CA ARG A 293 -6.56 -14.98 -17.17
C ARG A 293 -7.20 -13.58 -17.19
N ARG A 294 -7.03 -12.83 -18.28
CA ARG A 294 -7.66 -11.51 -18.47
C ARG A 294 -9.17 -11.67 -18.66
N GLN A 295 -9.62 -12.62 -19.48
CA GLN A 295 -11.04 -12.93 -19.66
C GLN A 295 -11.71 -13.43 -18.37
N LEU A 296 -11.09 -14.37 -17.66
CA LEU A 296 -11.58 -14.84 -16.36
C LEU A 296 -11.72 -13.73 -15.32
N ARG A 297 -10.75 -12.81 -15.25
CA ARG A 297 -10.85 -11.64 -14.38
C ARG A 297 -12.00 -10.71 -14.75
N GLY A 298 -12.26 -10.54 -16.05
CA GLY A 298 -13.42 -9.77 -16.55
C GLY A 298 -14.74 -10.39 -16.12
N LEU A 299 -14.90 -11.70 -16.32
CA LEU A 299 -16.11 -12.45 -15.94
C LEU A 299 -16.37 -12.48 -14.43
N LEU A 300 -15.31 -12.61 -13.62
CA LEU A 300 -15.42 -12.64 -12.15
C LEU A 300 -15.58 -11.26 -11.50
N ARG A 301 -15.22 -10.20 -12.21
CA ARG A 301 -15.47 -8.80 -11.77
C ARG A 301 -16.95 -8.41 -11.85
N ILE A 302 -17.74 -9.08 -12.71
CA ILE A 302 -19.18 -8.83 -12.85
C ILE A 302 -19.98 -9.33 -11.64
N GLN A 303 -19.39 -10.17 -10.78
CA GLN A 303 -20.02 -10.74 -9.58
C GLN A 303 -19.53 -10.09 -8.26
N GLY A 304 -19.06 -8.84 -8.28
CA GLY A 304 -18.89 -8.07 -7.06
C GLY A 304 -20.24 -7.83 -6.39
N PRO A 305 -20.36 -7.82 -5.04
CA PRO A 305 -21.61 -7.53 -4.39
C PRO A 305 -22.13 -6.17 -4.87
N ASN A 306 -23.40 -6.16 -5.31
CA ASN A 306 -24.15 -4.94 -5.56
C ASN A 306 -24.08 -4.06 -4.30
N PRO A 307 -23.74 -2.78 -4.39
CA PRO A 307 -23.93 -1.89 -3.26
C PRO A 307 -25.44 -1.72 -3.06
N ALA A 308 -25.94 -2.20 -1.93
CA ALA A 308 -27.22 -1.78 -1.39
C ALA A 308 -27.02 -0.44 -0.67
#